data_74b52f5a5b582f7a1e2695a5f804cb8f
#
_entry.id   74b52f5a5b582f7a1e2695a5f804cb8f
#
_cell.length_a   1.000
_cell.length_b   1.000
_cell.length_c   1.000
_cell.angle_alpha   90.00
_cell.angle_beta   90.00
_cell.angle_gamma   90.00
#
_symmetry.space_group_name_H-M   'P 1'
#
loop_
_entity.id
_entity.type
_entity.pdbx_description
1 polymer ?
#
loop_
_entity_poly.entity_id
_entity_poly.type
_entity_poly.pdbx_seq_one_letter_code
_entity_poly.pdbx_strand_id
1 'polypeptide(L)'
;MIPHEYIEELTRRTDIVDVVGNYVQLKRKGRLYGGLCPFHSEKTPSFYVYPDTQSFYCFGCGAGGDAITFTKKINSIDYPEAVKLLAARAGMPEPQEDDKTGRMRSRILSMNKEAARFFHACLNSTVEEARQARAYWRRRGLDDKTIVRFGLGYAPNDGQALYQFLRDKGYNQQELDASGLFKRSASGRIYCLFWKRVMTPIFDLRGNIIAFGGRVLDDSKPKYVNSPETLVYHKSETVFALQIAKRSAVRRFVLCEGYMDCLLYTSPSPRDMRRS
;
A
#
# COMPACT_ATOMS: atom_id res chain seq x y z
N MET A 1 -2.15 4.33 18.02
CA MET A 1 -0.93 5.18 17.82
C MET A 1 0.04 4.81 18.93
N ILE A 2 1.31 4.61 18.62
CA ILE A 2 2.32 4.33 19.66
C ILE A 2 2.50 5.61 20.50
N PRO A 3 2.48 5.52 21.84
CA PRO A 3 2.63 6.69 22.71
C PRO A 3 3.93 7.44 22.46
N HIS A 4 3.89 8.77 22.50
CA HIS A 4 5.08 9.63 22.27
C HIS A 4 6.20 9.30 23.26
N GLU A 5 5.86 9.13 24.53
CA GLU A 5 6.80 8.75 25.60
C GLU A 5 7.54 7.43 25.32
N TYR A 6 6.85 6.47 24.70
CA TYR A 6 7.46 5.20 24.27
C TYR A 6 8.49 5.43 23.16
N ILE A 7 8.19 6.29 22.20
CA ILE A 7 9.11 6.63 21.09
C ILE A 7 10.33 7.37 21.62
N GLU A 8 10.15 8.30 22.56
CA GLU A 8 11.27 9.01 23.20
C GLU A 8 12.19 8.05 23.95
N GLU A 9 11.63 7.10 24.71
CA GLU A 9 12.41 6.11 25.42
C GLU A 9 13.15 5.17 24.48
N LEU A 10 12.48 4.72 23.40
CA LEU A 10 13.11 3.92 22.36
C LEU A 10 14.28 4.66 21.71
N THR A 11 14.08 5.92 21.36
CA THR A 11 15.14 6.76 20.76
C THR A 11 16.33 6.93 21.69
N ARG A 12 16.10 7.09 23.00
CA ARG A 12 17.19 7.17 23.99
C ARG A 12 17.98 5.86 24.12
N ARG A 13 17.33 4.72 23.96
CA ARG A 13 17.96 3.38 24.06
C ARG A 13 18.56 2.88 22.76
N THR A 14 18.36 3.60 21.68
CA THR A 14 18.79 3.17 20.34
C THR A 14 19.93 4.06 19.84
N ASP A 15 21.12 3.50 19.61
CA ASP A 15 22.20 4.22 18.94
C ASP A 15 22.10 3.98 17.42
N ILE A 16 22.02 5.06 16.67
CA ILE A 16 21.92 4.98 15.21
C ILE A 16 23.16 4.37 14.56
N VAL A 17 24.34 4.54 15.15
CA VAL A 17 25.59 3.95 14.63
C VAL A 17 25.49 2.44 14.70
N ASP A 18 25.00 1.90 15.82
CA ASP A 18 24.82 0.46 16.02
C ASP A 18 23.72 -0.09 15.10
N VAL A 19 22.61 0.65 14.92
CA VAL A 19 21.54 0.23 14.02
C VAL A 19 22.04 0.15 12.58
N VAL A 20 22.67 1.20 12.09
CA VAL A 20 23.17 1.29 10.73
C VAL A 20 24.34 0.34 10.49
N GLY A 21 25.23 0.18 11.47
CA GLY A 21 26.42 -0.68 11.40
C GLY A 21 26.11 -2.16 11.13
N ASN A 22 24.87 -2.62 11.41
CA ASN A 22 24.44 -3.98 11.03
C ASN A 22 24.17 -4.18 9.54
N TYR A 23 24.04 -3.08 8.78
CA TYR A 23 23.69 -3.12 7.36
C TYR A 23 24.74 -2.46 6.48
N VAL A 24 25.53 -1.54 7.04
CA VAL A 24 26.50 -0.74 6.30
C VAL A 24 27.84 -0.80 7.02
N GLN A 25 28.89 -1.10 6.26
CA GLN A 25 30.26 -1.02 6.79
C GLN A 25 30.66 0.45 7.00
N LEU A 26 30.50 0.92 8.22
CA LEU A 26 30.79 2.30 8.61
C LEU A 26 32.28 2.50 8.90
N LYS A 27 32.87 3.58 8.38
CA LYS A 27 34.21 4.06 8.71
C LYS A 27 34.13 5.40 9.38
N ARG A 28 34.85 5.55 10.51
CA ARG A 28 34.89 6.83 11.23
C ARG A 28 35.58 7.91 10.41
N LYS A 29 34.95 9.08 10.31
CA LYS A 29 35.48 10.27 9.61
C LYS A 29 35.31 11.47 10.56
N GLY A 30 36.29 11.66 11.44
CA GLY A 30 36.23 12.68 12.52
C GLY A 30 35.11 12.37 13.52
N ARG A 31 34.10 13.26 13.60
CA ARG A 31 32.92 13.07 14.46
C ARG A 31 31.78 12.28 13.80
N LEU A 32 31.90 11.96 12.53
CA LEU A 32 30.87 11.27 11.75
C LEU A 32 31.31 9.86 11.37
N TYR A 33 30.36 9.07 10.91
CA TYR A 33 30.64 7.78 10.26
C TYR A 33 30.18 7.83 8.81
N GLY A 34 31.00 7.32 7.90
CA GLY A 34 30.70 7.29 6.46
C GLY A 34 30.73 5.87 5.90
N GLY A 35 29.91 5.59 4.92
CA GLY A 35 29.83 4.30 4.22
C GLY A 35 29.17 4.41 2.85
N LEU A 36 29.07 3.28 2.14
CA LEU A 36 28.28 3.19 0.93
C LEU A 36 26.79 3.16 1.28
N CYS A 37 25.98 3.88 0.52
CA CYS A 37 24.55 3.96 0.76
C CYS A 37 23.85 2.62 0.50
N PRO A 38 23.02 2.12 1.43
CA PRO A 38 22.28 0.88 1.22
C PRO A 38 21.02 1.08 0.37
N PHE A 39 20.64 2.34 0.06
CA PHE A 39 19.40 2.68 -0.63
C PHE A 39 19.58 2.97 -2.11
N HIS A 40 20.82 3.16 -2.59
CA HIS A 40 21.17 3.27 -4.01
C HIS A 40 22.55 2.71 -4.29
N SER A 41 22.84 2.39 -5.55
CA SER A 41 24.14 1.85 -5.95
C SER A 41 25.14 2.98 -6.16
N GLU A 42 26.29 2.92 -5.46
CA GLU A 42 27.38 3.89 -5.59
C GLU A 42 28.76 3.21 -5.39
N LYS A 43 29.81 3.84 -5.91
CA LYS A 43 31.20 3.37 -5.73
C LYS A 43 31.97 4.20 -4.71
N THR A 44 31.57 5.43 -4.48
CA THR A 44 32.17 6.38 -3.54
C THR A 44 31.21 6.64 -2.40
N PRO A 45 31.66 6.56 -1.12
CA PRO A 45 30.78 6.76 0.03
C PRO A 45 30.15 8.16 0.07
N SER A 46 28.84 8.23 -0.02
CA SER A 46 28.04 9.45 0.15
C SER A 46 27.04 9.39 1.30
N PHE A 47 27.00 8.28 2.02
CA PHE A 47 26.13 8.05 3.17
C PHE A 47 26.88 8.35 4.48
N TYR A 48 26.27 9.21 5.32
CA TYR A 48 26.84 9.64 6.59
C TYR A 48 25.87 9.44 7.73
N VAL A 49 26.43 9.02 8.87
CA VAL A 49 25.71 8.90 10.17
C VAL A 49 26.30 9.92 11.12
N TYR A 50 25.41 10.63 11.81
CA TYR A 50 25.66 11.74 12.73
C TYR A 50 25.33 11.29 14.16
N PRO A 51 26.31 10.83 14.95
CA PRO A 51 26.04 10.35 16.32
C PRO A 51 25.45 11.43 17.22
N ASP A 52 25.92 12.68 17.07
CA ASP A 52 25.50 13.80 17.94
C ASP A 52 24.00 14.14 17.78
N THR A 53 23.44 13.95 16.57
CA THR A 53 22.02 14.22 16.26
C THR A 53 21.21 12.96 16.07
N GLN A 54 21.80 11.77 16.26
CA GLN A 54 21.17 10.46 16.07
C GLN A 54 20.44 10.37 14.73
N SER A 55 21.11 10.82 13.64
CA SER A 55 20.52 10.90 12.30
C SER A 55 21.47 10.36 11.23
N PHE A 56 20.94 10.08 10.06
CA PHE A 56 21.72 9.77 8.87
C PHE A 56 21.28 10.63 7.70
N TYR A 57 22.19 10.82 6.74
CA TYR A 57 21.88 11.46 5.47
C TYR A 57 22.79 10.93 4.36
N CYS A 58 22.20 10.71 3.18
CA CYS A 58 22.91 10.33 1.96
C CYS A 58 22.91 11.50 0.97
N PHE A 59 24.07 12.01 0.62
CA PHE A 59 24.22 13.10 -0.36
C PHE A 59 24.01 12.64 -1.80
N GLY A 60 24.01 11.32 -2.08
CA GLY A 60 23.79 10.76 -3.40
C GLY A 60 22.28 10.67 -3.75
N CYS A 61 21.45 10.13 -2.85
CA CYS A 61 20.03 9.89 -3.13
C CYS A 61 19.06 10.71 -2.26
N GLY A 62 19.58 11.55 -1.33
CA GLY A 62 18.75 12.36 -0.44
C GLY A 62 18.04 11.59 0.68
N ALA A 63 18.30 10.28 0.82
CA ALA A 63 17.74 9.51 1.93
C ALA A 63 18.29 10.00 3.26
N GLY A 64 17.40 10.32 4.22
CA GLY A 64 17.77 10.82 5.53
C GLY A 64 16.71 10.51 6.57
N GLY A 65 17.07 10.68 7.85
CA GLY A 65 16.20 10.48 9.00
C GLY A 65 16.91 9.94 10.23
N ASP A 66 16.14 9.40 11.16
CA ASP A 66 16.56 8.77 12.41
C ASP A 66 16.71 7.25 12.30
N ALA A 67 16.98 6.57 13.40
CA ALA A 67 17.11 5.11 13.46
C ALA A 67 15.79 4.39 13.04
N ILE A 68 14.63 4.96 13.39
CA ILE A 68 13.34 4.36 13.02
C ILE A 68 13.13 4.49 11.50
N THR A 69 13.41 5.67 10.96
CA THR A 69 13.32 5.93 9.49
C THR A 69 14.30 5.04 8.71
N PHE A 70 15.52 4.85 9.22
CA PHE A 70 16.49 3.93 8.61
C PHE A 70 15.95 2.50 8.60
N THR A 71 15.47 2.01 9.74
CA THR A 71 14.94 0.66 9.92
C THR A 71 13.72 0.41 9.03
N LYS A 72 12.80 1.40 8.94
CA LYS A 72 11.66 1.40 8.02
C LYS A 72 12.11 1.21 6.56
N LYS A 73 13.09 2.01 6.12
CA LYS A 73 13.56 2.02 4.73
C LYS A 73 14.32 0.74 4.36
N ILE A 74 15.27 0.31 5.21
CA ILE A 74 16.17 -0.82 4.88
C ILE A 74 15.41 -2.16 4.86
N ASN A 75 14.42 -2.32 5.75
CA ASN A 75 13.60 -3.54 5.82
C ASN A 75 12.33 -3.45 4.97
N SER A 76 12.02 -2.29 4.35
CA SER A 76 10.77 -2.04 3.62
C SER A 76 9.52 -2.36 4.45
N ILE A 77 9.51 -1.94 5.71
CA ILE A 77 8.43 -2.14 6.68
C ILE A 77 7.77 -0.80 7.04
N ASP A 78 6.58 -0.86 7.65
CA ASP A 78 5.90 0.35 8.11
C ASP A 78 6.49 0.88 9.45
N TYR A 79 6.05 2.08 9.86
CA TYR A 79 6.56 2.73 11.07
C TYR A 79 6.32 1.91 12.34
N PRO A 80 5.12 1.36 12.62
CA PRO A 80 4.89 0.52 13.79
C PRO A 80 5.79 -0.72 13.84
N GLU A 81 6.06 -1.35 12.71
CA GLU A 81 6.96 -2.51 12.65
C GLU A 81 8.41 -2.14 12.89
N ALA A 82 8.86 -1.01 12.33
CA ALA A 82 10.21 -0.52 12.59
C ALA A 82 10.41 -0.23 14.07
N VAL A 83 9.39 0.37 14.73
CA VAL A 83 9.41 0.59 16.18
C VAL A 83 9.46 -0.73 16.95
N LYS A 84 8.64 -1.72 16.62
CA LYS A 84 8.65 -3.05 17.25
C LYS A 84 10.01 -3.75 17.11
N LEU A 85 10.60 -3.68 15.92
CA LEU A 85 11.90 -4.29 15.64
C LEU A 85 13.01 -3.65 16.48
N LEU A 86 13.03 -2.32 16.57
CA LEU A 86 14.01 -1.60 17.39
C LEU A 86 13.77 -1.81 18.89
N ALA A 87 12.51 -1.84 19.32
CA ALA A 87 12.15 -2.12 20.71
C ALA A 87 12.64 -3.51 21.17
N ALA A 88 12.45 -4.52 20.36
CA ALA A 88 12.95 -5.87 20.63
C ALA A 88 14.48 -5.87 20.77
N ARG A 89 15.21 -5.11 19.93
CA ARG A 89 16.67 -4.98 20.02
C ARG A 89 17.12 -4.20 21.26
N ALA A 90 16.35 -3.18 21.66
CA ALA A 90 16.62 -2.38 22.84
C ALA A 90 16.18 -3.05 24.16
N GLY A 91 15.66 -4.28 24.11
CA GLY A 91 15.13 -4.99 25.27
C GLY A 91 13.91 -4.31 25.90
N MET A 92 13.16 -3.53 25.10
CA MET A 92 11.92 -2.89 25.54
C MET A 92 10.73 -3.83 25.33
N PRO A 93 9.71 -3.77 26.19
CA PRO A 93 8.46 -4.49 25.96
C PRO A 93 7.84 -4.00 24.63
N GLU A 94 7.11 -4.87 23.96
CA GLU A 94 6.43 -4.50 22.71
C GLU A 94 5.51 -3.29 22.94
N PRO A 95 5.56 -2.27 22.03
CA PRO A 95 4.71 -1.09 22.20
C PRO A 95 3.24 -1.52 22.26
N GLN A 96 2.55 -1.18 23.33
CA GLN A 96 1.11 -1.32 23.37
C GLN A 96 0.55 -0.27 22.40
N GLU A 97 0.24 -0.70 21.18
CA GLU A 97 -0.60 0.12 20.32
C GLU A 97 -1.90 0.39 21.09
N ASP A 98 -2.40 1.63 21.01
CA ASP A 98 -3.78 1.88 21.43
C ASP A 98 -4.64 0.82 20.74
N ASP A 99 -5.12 -0.14 21.53
CA ASP A 99 -5.82 -1.36 21.08
C ASP A 99 -6.97 -1.04 20.11
N LYS A 100 -7.54 0.17 20.22
CA LYS A 100 -8.59 0.69 19.32
C LYS A 100 -8.10 0.97 17.91
N THR A 101 -6.93 1.58 17.75
CA THR A 101 -6.38 1.92 16.42
C THR A 101 -5.92 0.66 15.69
N GLY A 102 -5.26 -0.27 16.37
CA GLY A 102 -4.85 -1.56 15.81
C GLY A 102 -6.07 -2.41 15.38
N ARG A 103 -7.09 -2.48 16.22
CA ARG A 103 -8.36 -3.13 15.88
C ARG A 103 -9.04 -2.47 14.68
N MET A 104 -9.11 -1.13 14.62
CA MET A 104 -9.70 -0.42 13.50
C MET A 104 -8.95 -0.69 12.19
N ARG A 105 -7.61 -0.67 12.19
CA ARG A 105 -6.80 -1.05 11.01
C ARG A 105 -7.13 -2.47 10.54
N SER A 106 -7.15 -3.44 11.45
CA SER A 106 -7.49 -4.82 11.14
C SER A 106 -8.91 -4.97 10.58
N ARG A 107 -9.88 -4.23 11.13
CA ARG A 107 -11.25 -4.20 10.63
C ARG A 107 -11.35 -3.60 9.23
N ILE A 108 -10.63 -2.50 8.95
CA ILE A 108 -10.60 -1.88 7.61
C ILE A 108 -9.97 -2.84 6.59
N LEU A 109 -8.86 -3.52 6.90
CA LEU A 109 -8.25 -4.50 6.00
C LEU A 109 -9.20 -5.67 5.70
N SER A 110 -9.88 -6.19 6.72
CA SER A 110 -10.90 -7.23 6.57
C SER A 110 -12.07 -6.75 5.69
N MET A 111 -12.54 -5.53 5.91
CA MET A 111 -13.62 -4.91 5.13
C MET A 111 -13.22 -4.71 3.67
N ASN A 112 -12.01 -4.24 3.40
CA ASN A 112 -11.50 -4.10 2.03
C ASN A 112 -11.44 -5.44 1.31
N LYS A 113 -11.05 -6.51 2.01
CA LYS A 113 -11.07 -7.87 1.45
C LYS A 113 -12.49 -8.32 1.09
N GLU A 114 -13.48 -8.07 1.95
CA GLU A 114 -14.89 -8.38 1.66
C GLU A 114 -15.43 -7.51 0.51
N ALA A 115 -15.09 -6.21 0.47
CA ALA A 115 -15.48 -5.32 -0.63
C ALA A 115 -14.88 -5.79 -1.98
N ALA A 116 -13.63 -6.25 -2.00
CA ALA A 116 -13.02 -6.80 -3.21
C ALA A 116 -13.73 -8.07 -3.68
N ARG A 117 -14.10 -8.97 -2.75
CA ARG A 117 -14.90 -10.16 -3.06
C ARG A 117 -16.26 -9.80 -3.64
N PHE A 118 -16.93 -8.81 -3.05
CA PHE A 118 -18.19 -8.28 -3.54
C PHE A 118 -18.04 -7.75 -4.97
N PHE A 119 -17.09 -6.88 -5.25
CA PHE A 119 -16.87 -6.34 -6.58
C PHE A 119 -16.48 -7.41 -7.61
N HIS A 120 -15.70 -8.40 -7.21
CA HIS A 120 -15.35 -9.53 -8.07
C HIS A 120 -16.56 -10.42 -8.37
N ALA A 121 -17.42 -10.69 -7.39
CA ALA A 121 -18.67 -11.40 -7.59
C ALA A 121 -19.63 -10.63 -8.53
N CYS A 122 -19.75 -9.31 -8.36
CA CYS A 122 -20.52 -8.46 -9.27
C CYS A 122 -19.99 -8.52 -10.70
N LEU A 123 -18.66 -8.53 -10.90
CA LEU A 123 -18.07 -8.68 -12.24
C LEU A 123 -18.44 -10.01 -12.90
N ASN A 124 -18.53 -11.09 -12.12
CA ASN A 124 -18.83 -12.43 -12.59
C ASN A 124 -20.33 -12.75 -12.67
N SER A 125 -21.19 -11.79 -12.31
CA SER A 125 -22.64 -11.96 -12.41
C SER A 125 -23.13 -11.98 -13.87
N THR A 126 -24.37 -12.41 -14.06
CA THR A 126 -24.99 -12.56 -15.40
C THR A 126 -25.67 -11.28 -15.91
N VAL A 127 -25.72 -10.21 -15.08
CA VAL A 127 -26.35 -8.95 -15.47
C VAL A 127 -25.58 -8.25 -16.61
N GLU A 128 -26.30 -7.46 -17.40
CA GLU A 128 -25.76 -6.81 -18.60
C GLU A 128 -24.57 -5.90 -18.30
N GLU A 129 -24.63 -5.12 -17.23
CA GLU A 129 -23.55 -4.21 -16.82
C GLU A 129 -22.26 -4.98 -16.48
N ALA A 130 -22.38 -6.17 -15.88
CA ALA A 130 -21.23 -7.03 -15.61
C ALA A 130 -20.62 -7.60 -16.90
N ARG A 131 -21.46 -7.93 -17.91
CA ARG A 131 -20.98 -8.33 -19.24
C ARG A 131 -20.21 -7.20 -19.91
N GLN A 132 -20.72 -5.97 -19.84
CA GLN A 132 -20.04 -4.78 -20.37
C GLN A 132 -18.71 -4.51 -19.64
N ALA A 133 -18.66 -4.69 -18.33
CA ALA A 133 -17.43 -4.55 -17.54
C ALA A 133 -16.37 -5.60 -17.92
N ARG A 134 -16.78 -6.87 -18.11
CA ARG A 134 -15.86 -7.92 -18.62
C ARG A 134 -15.39 -7.63 -20.04
N ALA A 135 -16.29 -7.19 -20.92
CA ALA A 135 -15.95 -6.80 -22.29
C ALA A 135 -14.97 -5.61 -22.31
N TYR A 136 -15.13 -4.66 -21.38
CA TYR A 136 -14.19 -3.56 -21.20
C TYR A 136 -12.78 -4.06 -20.88
N TRP A 137 -12.61 -4.95 -19.88
CA TRP A 137 -11.31 -5.49 -19.52
C TRP A 137 -10.66 -6.26 -20.70
N ARG A 138 -11.44 -7.07 -21.43
CA ARG A 138 -10.95 -7.80 -22.60
C ARG A 138 -10.54 -6.88 -23.75
N ARG A 139 -11.30 -5.82 -24.03
CA ARG A 139 -10.92 -4.80 -25.04
C ARG A 139 -9.63 -4.07 -24.67
N ARG A 140 -9.32 -3.98 -23.37
CA ARG A 140 -8.05 -3.45 -22.87
C ARG A 140 -6.91 -4.46 -22.92
N GLY A 141 -7.12 -5.64 -23.47
CA GLY A 141 -6.08 -6.67 -23.62
C GLY A 141 -5.81 -7.51 -22.38
N LEU A 142 -6.68 -7.44 -21.35
CA LEU A 142 -6.51 -8.25 -20.15
C LEU A 142 -7.19 -9.62 -20.32
N ASP A 143 -6.44 -10.67 -20.03
CA ASP A 143 -6.96 -12.03 -19.99
C ASP A 143 -7.64 -12.36 -18.65
N ASP A 144 -8.36 -13.47 -18.60
CA ASP A 144 -9.08 -13.88 -17.38
C ASP A 144 -8.10 -14.20 -16.23
N LYS A 145 -6.87 -14.65 -16.53
CA LYS A 145 -5.83 -14.91 -15.52
C LYS A 145 -5.39 -13.61 -14.85
N THR A 146 -5.21 -12.56 -15.63
CA THR A 146 -4.87 -11.22 -15.12
C THR A 146 -6.01 -10.63 -14.30
N ILE A 147 -7.27 -10.77 -14.77
CA ILE A 147 -8.46 -10.31 -14.03
C ILE A 147 -8.51 -10.96 -12.63
N VAL A 148 -8.31 -12.27 -12.55
CA VAL A 148 -8.29 -13.01 -11.28
C VAL A 148 -7.06 -12.65 -10.45
N ARG A 149 -5.86 -12.60 -11.04
CA ARG A 149 -4.60 -12.31 -10.36
C ARG A 149 -4.61 -10.96 -9.66
N PHE A 150 -5.20 -9.95 -10.28
CA PHE A 150 -5.31 -8.61 -9.71
C PHE A 150 -6.60 -8.38 -8.93
N GLY A 151 -7.50 -9.37 -8.87
CA GLY A 151 -8.78 -9.27 -8.17
C GLY A 151 -9.69 -8.19 -8.75
N LEU A 152 -9.62 -7.98 -10.07
CA LEU A 152 -10.41 -6.95 -10.73
C LEU A 152 -11.91 -7.21 -10.54
N GLY A 153 -12.68 -6.14 -10.45
CA GLY A 153 -14.10 -6.21 -10.13
C GLY A 153 -14.96 -5.21 -10.87
N TYR A 154 -16.23 -5.19 -10.50
CA TYR A 154 -17.21 -4.21 -10.96
C TYR A 154 -18.07 -3.73 -9.79
N ALA A 155 -18.18 -2.44 -9.62
CA ALA A 155 -19.11 -1.80 -8.69
C ALA A 155 -20.44 -1.53 -9.41
N PRO A 156 -21.54 -2.14 -8.96
CA PRO A 156 -22.85 -2.04 -9.63
C PRO A 156 -23.43 -0.62 -9.57
N ASN A 157 -24.47 -0.37 -10.34
CA ASN A 157 -25.20 0.91 -10.35
C ASN A 157 -26.14 1.08 -9.12
N ASP A 158 -25.87 0.36 -8.05
CA ASP A 158 -26.55 0.51 -6.77
C ASP A 158 -25.57 1.00 -5.72
N GLY A 159 -25.65 2.28 -5.39
CA GLY A 159 -24.76 2.90 -4.39
C GLY A 159 -24.98 2.40 -2.95
N GLN A 160 -26.01 1.58 -2.69
CA GLN A 160 -26.32 1.01 -1.38
C GLN A 160 -25.92 -0.47 -1.26
N ALA A 161 -25.77 -1.18 -2.37
CA ALA A 161 -25.54 -2.62 -2.36
C ALA A 161 -24.30 -3.04 -1.53
N LEU A 162 -23.16 -2.36 -1.70
CA LEU A 162 -21.96 -2.62 -0.91
C LEU A 162 -22.17 -2.27 0.56
N TYR A 163 -22.86 -1.16 0.85
CA TYR A 163 -23.14 -0.74 2.23
C TYR A 163 -23.95 -1.80 2.96
N GLN A 164 -25.07 -2.26 2.37
CA GLN A 164 -25.90 -3.30 2.97
C GLN A 164 -25.10 -4.61 3.14
N PHE A 165 -24.39 -5.04 2.12
CA PHE A 165 -23.54 -6.24 2.19
C PHE A 165 -22.57 -6.20 3.37
N LEU A 166 -21.90 -5.07 3.59
CA LEU A 166 -20.94 -4.95 4.70
C LEU A 166 -21.64 -4.82 6.06
N ARG A 167 -22.82 -4.18 6.11
CA ARG A 167 -23.65 -4.17 7.33
C ARG A 167 -24.07 -5.59 7.73
N ASP A 168 -24.50 -6.40 6.79
CA ASP A 168 -24.89 -7.80 7.00
C ASP A 168 -23.68 -8.66 7.45
N LYS A 169 -22.46 -8.26 7.09
CA LYS A 169 -21.21 -8.86 7.58
C LYS A 169 -20.82 -8.38 9.00
N GLY A 170 -21.62 -7.55 9.62
CA GLY A 170 -21.41 -7.08 10.99
C GLY A 170 -20.43 -5.91 11.14
N TYR A 171 -20.17 -5.15 10.06
CA TYR A 171 -19.41 -3.91 10.19
C TYR A 171 -20.29 -2.79 10.73
N ASN A 172 -19.80 -2.08 11.74
CA ASN A 172 -20.52 -0.97 12.34
C ASN A 172 -20.30 0.35 11.55
N GLN A 173 -21.08 1.38 11.90
CA GLN A 173 -21.05 2.66 11.19
C GLN A 173 -19.68 3.34 11.26
N GLN A 174 -19.00 3.31 12.41
CA GLN A 174 -17.69 3.93 12.60
C GLN A 174 -16.61 3.26 11.72
N GLU A 175 -16.67 1.93 11.59
CA GLU A 175 -15.78 1.16 10.72
C GLU A 175 -16.03 1.48 9.24
N LEU A 176 -17.30 1.59 8.83
CA LEU A 176 -17.69 1.95 7.46
C LEU A 176 -17.23 3.36 7.10
N ASP A 177 -17.40 4.32 7.99
CA ASP A 177 -16.97 5.71 7.78
C ASP A 177 -15.42 5.79 7.67
N ALA A 178 -14.69 5.01 8.45
CA ALA A 178 -13.23 4.97 8.44
C ALA A 178 -12.61 4.22 7.23
N SER A 179 -13.40 3.42 6.51
CA SER A 179 -12.92 2.55 5.42
C SER A 179 -12.50 3.28 4.15
N GLY A 180 -13.01 4.49 3.93
CA GLY A 180 -12.83 5.21 2.66
C GLY A 180 -13.64 4.64 1.48
N LEU A 181 -14.55 3.68 1.73
CA LEU A 181 -15.43 3.12 0.71
C LEU A 181 -16.71 3.94 0.49
N PHE A 182 -17.07 4.77 1.46
CA PHE A 182 -18.35 5.48 1.49
C PHE A 182 -18.15 6.98 1.63
N LYS A 183 -19.16 7.72 1.18
CA LYS A 183 -19.32 9.16 1.40
C LYS A 183 -20.70 9.46 1.94
N ARG A 184 -20.82 10.62 2.60
CA ARG A 184 -22.11 11.18 3.03
C ARG A 184 -22.50 12.33 2.10
N SER A 185 -23.75 12.34 1.66
CA SER A 185 -24.35 13.50 0.98
C SER A 185 -24.60 14.64 1.97
N ALA A 186 -24.90 15.83 1.46
CA ALA A 186 -25.32 16.98 2.29
C ALA A 186 -26.56 16.66 3.15
N SER A 187 -27.43 15.75 2.69
CA SER A 187 -28.61 15.26 3.43
C SER A 187 -28.28 14.13 4.44
N GLY A 188 -26.99 13.81 4.65
CA GLY A 188 -26.56 12.75 5.57
C GLY A 188 -26.68 11.31 5.02
N ARG A 189 -27.20 11.13 3.81
CA ARG A 189 -27.32 9.80 3.19
C ARG A 189 -25.94 9.26 2.84
N ILE A 190 -25.67 8.03 3.25
CA ILE A 190 -24.42 7.32 2.93
C ILE A 190 -24.57 6.65 1.58
N TYR A 191 -23.53 6.71 0.75
CA TYR A 191 -23.45 6.01 -0.54
C TYR A 191 -22.04 5.53 -0.82
N CYS A 192 -21.93 4.47 -1.60
CA CYS A 192 -20.63 3.95 -2.03
C CYS A 192 -19.90 4.98 -2.90
N LEU A 193 -18.62 5.22 -2.61
CA LEU A 193 -17.75 6.07 -3.43
C LEU A 193 -17.61 5.52 -4.86
N PHE A 194 -17.68 4.20 -4.97
CA PHE A 194 -17.54 3.46 -6.21
C PHE A 194 -18.91 2.93 -6.64
N TRP A 195 -19.42 3.41 -7.73
CA TRP A 195 -20.64 2.94 -8.37
C TRP A 195 -20.50 3.06 -9.89
N LYS A 196 -21.07 2.11 -10.63
CA LYS A 196 -20.98 2.06 -12.09
C LYS A 196 -19.53 2.09 -12.63
N ARG A 197 -18.60 1.38 -11.93
CA ARG A 197 -17.16 1.44 -12.23
C ARG A 197 -16.54 0.06 -12.29
N VAL A 198 -15.60 -0.13 -13.21
CA VAL A 198 -14.65 -1.22 -13.10
C VAL A 198 -13.67 -0.92 -11.97
N MET A 199 -13.37 -1.95 -11.16
CA MET A 199 -12.66 -1.81 -9.90
C MET A 199 -11.30 -2.48 -9.94
N THR A 200 -10.32 -1.80 -9.42
CA THR A 200 -8.93 -2.28 -9.29
C THR A 200 -8.52 -2.17 -7.81
N PRO A 201 -8.35 -3.30 -7.12
CA PRO A 201 -7.81 -3.30 -5.76
C PRO A 201 -6.36 -2.82 -5.74
N ILE A 202 -6.00 -2.08 -4.71
CA ILE A 202 -4.63 -1.62 -4.43
C ILE A 202 -4.12 -2.41 -3.23
N PHE A 203 -2.94 -3.01 -3.37
CA PHE A 203 -2.36 -3.89 -2.37
C PHE A 203 -1.15 -3.25 -1.70
N ASP A 204 -0.94 -3.57 -0.42
CA ASP A 204 0.33 -3.35 0.26
C ASP A 204 1.38 -4.41 -0.14
N LEU A 205 2.59 -4.29 0.38
CA LEU A 205 3.69 -5.24 0.10
C LEU A 205 3.44 -6.66 0.65
N ARG A 206 2.51 -6.81 1.60
CA ARG A 206 2.12 -8.10 2.21
C ARG A 206 0.98 -8.77 1.44
N GLY A 207 0.33 -8.06 0.52
CA GLY A 207 -0.82 -8.54 -0.25
C GLY A 207 -2.16 -8.25 0.41
N ASN A 208 -2.23 -7.38 1.41
CA ASN A 208 -3.49 -6.87 1.94
C ASN A 208 -4.08 -5.84 0.99
N ILE A 209 -5.40 -5.83 0.84
CA ILE A 209 -6.09 -4.81 0.06
C ILE A 209 -6.27 -3.58 0.94
N ILE A 210 -5.58 -2.48 0.58
CA ILE A 210 -5.54 -1.25 1.36
C ILE A 210 -6.43 -0.15 0.78
N ALA A 211 -6.75 -0.21 -0.52
CA ALA A 211 -7.54 0.80 -1.22
C ALA A 211 -8.09 0.25 -2.54
N PHE A 212 -8.82 1.10 -3.27
CA PHE A 212 -9.36 0.80 -4.59
C PHE A 212 -9.19 1.98 -5.55
N GLY A 213 -8.97 1.66 -6.83
CA GLY A 213 -9.19 2.55 -7.95
C GLY A 213 -10.46 2.13 -8.71
N GLY A 214 -11.26 3.10 -9.13
CA GLY A 214 -12.48 2.86 -9.91
C GLY A 214 -12.50 3.71 -11.19
N ARG A 215 -12.84 3.11 -12.34
CA ARG A 215 -12.97 3.80 -13.62
C ARG A 215 -14.37 3.59 -14.20
N VAL A 216 -14.99 4.66 -14.69
CA VAL A 216 -16.27 4.56 -15.41
C VAL A 216 -16.12 3.82 -16.74
N LEU A 217 -17.20 3.17 -17.18
CA LEU A 217 -17.28 2.49 -18.48
C LEU A 217 -17.69 3.44 -19.62
N ASP A 218 -18.31 4.54 -19.28
CA ASP A 218 -18.80 5.60 -20.16
C ASP A 218 -17.96 6.87 -20.04
N ASP A 219 -18.41 7.99 -20.60
CA ASP A 219 -17.75 9.29 -20.56
C ASP A 219 -18.15 10.15 -19.34
N SER A 220 -18.81 9.56 -18.35
CA SER A 220 -19.19 10.26 -17.14
C SER A 220 -17.97 10.71 -16.34
N LYS A 221 -18.12 11.84 -15.63
CA LYS A 221 -17.04 12.43 -14.81
C LYS A 221 -17.35 12.27 -13.32
N PRO A 222 -16.31 12.10 -12.49
CA PRO A 222 -14.89 11.96 -12.83
C PRO A 222 -14.58 10.58 -13.43
N LYS A 223 -13.72 10.53 -14.45
CA LYS A 223 -13.34 9.31 -15.16
C LYS A 223 -12.71 8.28 -14.22
N TYR A 224 -11.87 8.73 -13.31
CA TYR A 224 -11.22 7.91 -12.28
C TYR A 224 -11.57 8.43 -10.89
N VAL A 225 -11.77 7.49 -9.97
CA VAL A 225 -11.93 7.74 -8.53
C VAL A 225 -11.04 6.78 -7.79
N ASN A 226 -10.28 7.27 -6.82
CA ASN A 226 -9.47 6.47 -5.92
C ASN A 226 -9.99 6.60 -4.50
N SER A 227 -9.71 5.59 -3.66
CA SER A 227 -9.94 5.70 -2.22
C SER A 227 -9.24 6.94 -1.66
N PRO A 228 -9.83 7.64 -0.69
CA PRO A 228 -9.15 8.66 0.10
C PRO A 228 -8.07 8.04 0.98
N GLU A 229 -7.26 8.87 1.64
CA GLU A 229 -6.36 8.45 2.72
C GLU A 229 -7.16 7.80 3.86
N THR A 230 -6.61 6.72 4.41
CA THR A 230 -7.21 5.98 5.55
C THR A 230 -6.13 5.53 6.51
N LEU A 231 -6.50 4.89 7.62
CA LEU A 231 -5.53 4.29 8.55
C LEU A 231 -4.61 3.22 7.90
N VAL A 232 -5.02 2.67 6.75
CA VAL A 232 -4.29 1.58 6.06
C VAL A 232 -3.74 1.99 4.68
N TYR A 233 -4.08 3.17 4.18
CA TYR A 233 -3.70 3.62 2.85
C TYR A 233 -3.15 5.04 2.84
N HIS A 234 -1.90 5.19 2.42
CA HIS A 234 -1.22 6.45 2.17
C HIS A 234 -0.78 6.50 0.72
N LYS A 235 -1.42 7.37 -0.05
CA LYS A 235 -1.23 7.45 -1.51
C LYS A 235 0.22 7.77 -1.89
N SER A 236 0.87 8.66 -1.15
CA SER A 236 2.26 9.05 -1.38
C SER A 236 3.28 7.96 -1.07
N GLU A 237 2.89 6.93 -0.30
CA GLU A 237 3.75 5.81 0.10
C GLU A 237 3.41 4.52 -0.65
N THR A 238 2.42 4.54 -1.55
CA THR A 238 1.90 3.34 -2.21
C THR A 238 2.22 3.32 -3.69
N VAL A 239 2.93 2.28 -4.13
CA VAL A 239 3.17 1.99 -5.56
C VAL A 239 2.31 0.80 -5.97
N PHE A 240 1.47 1.00 -6.99
CA PHE A 240 0.57 -0.05 -7.50
C PHE A 240 1.34 -1.27 -8.01
N ALA A 241 0.87 -2.46 -7.68
CA ALA A 241 1.41 -3.76 -8.09
C ALA A 241 2.85 -4.07 -7.63
N LEU A 242 3.44 -3.27 -6.73
CA LEU A 242 4.81 -3.49 -6.25
C LEU A 242 4.99 -4.86 -5.57
N GLN A 243 3.97 -5.37 -4.85
CA GLN A 243 3.97 -6.70 -4.24
C GLN A 243 4.10 -7.84 -5.27
N ILE A 244 3.60 -7.63 -6.49
CA ILE A 244 3.73 -8.59 -7.60
C ILE A 244 5.11 -8.45 -8.23
N ALA A 245 5.55 -7.22 -8.50
CA ALA A 245 6.84 -6.92 -9.11
C ALA A 245 8.01 -7.46 -8.27
N LYS A 246 7.95 -7.33 -6.94
CA LYS A 246 8.97 -7.88 -6.03
C LYS A 246 9.12 -9.40 -6.08
N ARG A 247 8.09 -10.13 -6.50
CA ARG A 247 8.12 -11.60 -6.62
C ARG A 247 8.65 -12.08 -7.97
N SER A 248 8.91 -11.16 -8.90
CA SER A 248 9.45 -11.49 -10.22
C SER A 248 10.92 -11.85 -10.11
N ALA A 249 11.33 -12.92 -10.81
CA ALA A 249 12.75 -13.29 -10.98
C ALA A 249 13.52 -12.30 -11.88
N VAL A 250 12.80 -11.47 -12.64
CA VAL A 250 13.39 -10.48 -13.54
C VAL A 250 13.81 -9.25 -12.73
N ARG A 251 15.10 -8.90 -12.78
CA ARG A 251 15.67 -7.75 -12.05
C ARG A 251 15.46 -6.41 -12.76
N ARG A 252 14.37 -6.26 -13.50
CA ARG A 252 14.02 -5.02 -14.19
C ARG A 252 12.60 -4.64 -13.80
N PHE A 253 12.41 -3.35 -13.48
CA PHE A 253 11.10 -2.78 -13.20
C PHE A 253 10.74 -1.80 -14.31
N VAL A 254 9.48 -1.84 -14.75
CA VAL A 254 8.90 -0.84 -15.63
C VAL A 254 7.97 0.01 -14.77
N LEU A 255 8.27 1.29 -14.66
CA LEU A 255 7.42 2.25 -13.98
C LEU A 255 6.39 2.79 -14.97
N CYS A 256 5.10 2.72 -14.59
CA CYS A 256 3.98 3.20 -15.41
C CYS A 256 3.21 4.28 -14.64
N GLU A 257 2.64 5.25 -15.36
CA GLU A 257 1.88 6.33 -14.74
C GLU A 257 0.49 5.89 -14.24
N GLY A 258 -0.13 4.90 -14.90
CA GLY A 258 -1.49 4.49 -14.61
C GLY A 258 -1.66 2.99 -14.30
N TYR A 259 -2.72 2.66 -13.56
CA TYR A 259 -3.05 1.26 -13.23
C TYR A 259 -3.21 0.40 -14.49
N MET A 260 -3.81 0.97 -15.54
CA MET A 260 -4.07 0.25 -16.78
C MET A 260 -2.79 -0.18 -17.48
N ASP A 261 -1.79 0.69 -17.47
CA ASP A 261 -0.49 0.40 -18.08
C ASP A 261 0.23 -0.70 -17.29
N CYS A 262 0.22 -0.62 -15.95
CA CYS A 262 0.75 -1.68 -15.09
C CYS A 262 0.07 -3.03 -15.34
N LEU A 263 -1.26 -3.05 -15.49
CA LEU A 263 -2.02 -4.28 -15.76
C LEU A 263 -1.65 -4.87 -17.13
N LEU A 264 -1.48 -4.05 -18.15
CA LEU A 264 -1.11 -4.47 -19.50
C LEU A 264 0.30 -5.04 -19.59
N TYR A 265 1.29 -4.39 -18.94
CA TYR A 265 2.68 -4.85 -18.94
C TYR A 265 2.90 -6.13 -18.14
N THR A 266 1.98 -6.46 -17.23
CA THR A 266 2.03 -7.73 -16.46
C THR A 266 1.22 -8.86 -17.08
N SER A 267 0.44 -8.58 -18.14
CA SER A 267 -0.21 -9.59 -18.96
C SER A 267 0.76 -10.14 -20.01
N PRO A 268 0.76 -11.44 -20.30
CA PRO A 268 1.53 -11.98 -21.43
C PRO A 268 1.07 -11.32 -22.72
N SER A 269 2.01 -10.66 -23.41
CA SER A 269 1.73 -10.04 -24.71
C SER A 269 1.34 -11.13 -25.73
N PRO A 270 0.40 -10.88 -26.63
CA PRO A 270 0.15 -11.78 -27.77
C PRO A 270 1.39 -12.10 -28.60
N ARG A 271 2.43 -11.23 -28.55
CA ARG A 271 3.72 -11.47 -29.19
C ARG A 271 4.59 -12.47 -28.42
N ASP A 272 4.46 -12.54 -27.09
CA ASP A 272 5.20 -13.47 -26.25
C ASP A 272 4.64 -14.89 -26.34
N MET A 273 3.33 -15.03 -26.60
CA MET A 273 2.66 -16.31 -26.79
C MET A 273 2.98 -17.00 -28.15
N ARG A 274 3.60 -16.28 -29.08
CA ARG A 274 4.03 -16.85 -30.38
C ARG A 274 5.46 -17.39 -30.38
N ARG A 275 6.16 -17.34 -29.24
CA ARG A 275 7.56 -17.81 -29.09
C ARG A 275 7.72 -18.99 -28.14
N SER A 276 6.63 -19.61 -27.69
CA SER A 276 6.63 -20.86 -26.91
C SER A 276 6.13 -22.03 -27.73
#